data_5f11601ced405f54e46d31e5938c8c36
#
_entry.id   5f11601ced405f54e46d31e5938c8c36
#
_cell.length_a   1.000
_cell.length_b   1.000
_cell.length_c   1.000
_cell.angle_alpha   90.00
_cell.angle_beta   90.00
_cell.angle_gamma   90.00
#
_symmetry.space_group_name_H-M   'P 1'
#
loop_
_entity.id
_entity.type
_entity.pdbx_description
1 polymer ?
#
loop_
_entity_poly.entity_id
_entity_poly.type
_entity_poly.pdbx_seq_one_letter_code
_entity_poly.pdbx_strand_id
1 'polypeptide(L)'
;NKGTILVDDGIMHTNLTIGENSYQVVTSNPDLVGMSAPFSLSSAPVMTNGKTYVPIELFVPLTGNDSSIIKTDGSAISISKKADTKNEDVQIPNPLTEHETLADLAKTVGFDVTLPTLDKAYKETAFIDISGTTADVRFADGEDTITFRKAKGSDDISGDNKTYKENKTIAVKDVSVSVKGNDGINTATWQKDGFTYSFSSDKAMTQDALVKAIENLF
;
A
#
# COMPACT_ATOMS: atom_id res chain seq x y z
N ASN A 1 19.70 -16.99 -22.54
CA ASN A 1 19.76 -15.88 -21.57
C ASN A 1 18.59 -14.96 -21.87
N LYS A 2 17.67 -14.83 -20.91
CA LYS A 2 16.64 -13.78 -20.99
C LYS A 2 17.37 -12.43 -20.85
N GLY A 3 17.33 -11.60 -21.88
CA GLY A 3 17.97 -10.28 -21.85
C GLY A 3 17.23 -9.37 -20.87
N THR A 4 17.97 -8.61 -20.07
CA THR A 4 17.43 -7.54 -19.24
C THR A 4 17.66 -6.21 -19.94
N ILE A 5 16.68 -5.33 -19.93
CA ILE A 5 16.70 -4.03 -20.58
C ILE A 5 16.31 -2.99 -19.55
N LEU A 6 17.14 -1.95 -19.45
CA LEU A 6 16.82 -0.76 -18.63
C LEU A 6 16.04 0.24 -19.49
N VAL A 7 14.91 0.69 -18.99
CA VAL A 7 14.19 1.86 -19.50
C VAL A 7 14.23 2.92 -18.41
N ASP A 8 14.85 4.05 -18.71
CA ASP A 8 15.13 5.13 -17.76
C ASP A 8 14.83 6.48 -18.41
N ASP A 9 14.06 7.33 -17.73
CA ASP A 9 13.75 8.69 -18.18
C ASP A 9 14.59 9.77 -17.47
N GLY A 10 15.52 9.33 -16.60
CA GLY A 10 16.38 10.19 -15.78
C GLY A 10 15.79 10.52 -14.40
N ILE A 11 14.51 10.22 -14.16
CA ILE A 11 13.81 10.41 -12.88
C ILE A 11 13.37 9.05 -12.33
N MET A 12 12.77 8.23 -13.19
CA MET A 12 12.31 6.90 -12.88
C MET A 12 12.84 5.89 -13.89
N HIS A 13 13.05 4.65 -13.44
CA HIS A 13 13.48 3.57 -14.33
C HIS A 13 12.73 2.27 -14.04
N THR A 14 12.80 1.36 -14.99
CA THR A 14 12.37 -0.03 -14.83
C THR A 14 13.34 -0.97 -15.54
N ASN A 15 13.60 -2.12 -14.92
CA ASN A 15 14.33 -3.21 -15.53
C ASN A 15 13.34 -4.22 -16.10
N LEU A 16 13.39 -4.44 -17.41
CA LEU A 16 12.52 -5.36 -18.13
C LEU A 16 13.23 -6.68 -18.36
N THR A 17 12.53 -7.79 -18.20
CA THR A 17 12.99 -9.13 -18.62
C THR A 17 12.15 -9.58 -19.83
N ILE A 18 12.80 -9.90 -20.95
CA ILE A 18 12.10 -10.35 -22.16
C ILE A 18 11.26 -11.60 -21.85
N GLY A 19 9.98 -11.54 -22.20
CA GLY A 19 9.01 -12.60 -21.99
C GLY A 19 8.42 -12.69 -20.58
N GLU A 20 8.74 -11.74 -19.68
CA GLU A 20 8.14 -11.66 -18.34
C GLU A 20 7.20 -10.46 -18.24
N ASN A 21 5.91 -10.71 -17.95
CA ASN A 21 4.91 -9.64 -17.74
C ASN A 21 4.88 -9.25 -16.26
N SER A 22 6.02 -8.73 -15.78
CA SER A 22 6.15 -8.18 -14.44
C SER A 22 7.03 -6.95 -14.52
N TYR A 23 6.53 -5.83 -14.05
CA TYR A 23 7.17 -4.52 -14.12
C TYR A 23 7.23 -3.91 -12.73
N GLN A 24 8.30 -3.17 -12.47
CA GLN A 24 8.45 -2.39 -11.25
C GLN A 24 9.17 -1.09 -11.60
N VAL A 25 8.58 0.03 -11.25
CA VAL A 25 9.19 1.34 -11.46
C VAL A 25 9.89 1.79 -10.18
N VAL A 26 11.13 2.25 -10.34
CA VAL A 26 12.02 2.66 -9.26
C VAL A 26 12.57 4.05 -9.59
N THR A 27 12.83 4.86 -8.57
CA THR A 27 13.51 6.16 -8.77
C THR A 27 14.93 5.96 -9.30
N SER A 28 15.35 6.80 -10.24
CA SER A 28 16.72 6.84 -10.74
C SER A 28 17.64 7.71 -9.87
N ASN A 29 17.07 8.45 -8.89
CA ASN A 29 17.84 9.23 -7.94
C ASN A 29 18.33 8.32 -6.79
N PRO A 30 19.66 8.16 -6.61
CA PRO A 30 20.22 7.29 -5.56
C PRO A 30 19.94 7.80 -4.13
N ASP A 31 19.63 9.08 -3.97
CA ASP A 31 19.34 9.69 -2.67
C ASP A 31 17.88 9.54 -2.25
N LEU A 32 17.02 9.02 -3.13
CA LEU A 32 15.61 8.80 -2.88
C LEU A 32 15.28 7.31 -2.86
N VAL A 33 14.44 6.91 -1.95
CA VAL A 33 13.88 5.55 -1.91
C VAL A 33 12.44 5.63 -2.41
N GLY A 34 12.22 5.20 -3.65
CA GLY A 34 10.89 5.14 -4.24
C GLY A 34 10.79 3.98 -5.23
N MET A 35 9.85 3.07 -4.99
CA MET A 35 9.53 1.99 -5.92
C MET A 35 8.03 1.68 -5.88
N SER A 36 7.49 1.32 -7.05
CA SER A 36 6.14 0.76 -7.11
C SER A 36 6.11 -0.69 -6.60
N ALA A 37 4.93 -1.17 -6.21
CA ALA A 37 4.71 -2.61 -6.20
C ALA A 37 4.90 -3.19 -7.62
N PRO A 38 5.27 -4.46 -7.76
CA PRO A 38 5.25 -5.13 -9.07
C PRO A 38 3.84 -5.12 -9.66
N PHE A 39 3.73 -4.86 -10.97
CA PHE A 39 2.47 -4.82 -11.71
C PHE A 39 2.63 -5.50 -13.08
N SER A 40 1.50 -5.84 -13.72
CA SER A 40 1.47 -6.40 -15.07
C SER A 40 0.78 -5.42 -16.02
N LEU A 41 1.22 -5.45 -17.29
CA LEU A 41 0.63 -4.67 -18.38
C LEU A 41 -0.10 -5.59 -19.37
N SER A 42 -0.54 -5.05 -20.50
CA SER A 42 -1.26 -5.80 -21.54
C SER A 42 -0.47 -6.99 -22.11
N SER A 43 0.87 -6.90 -22.11
CA SER A 43 1.76 -7.97 -22.57
C SER A 43 3.17 -7.87 -21.97
N ALA A 44 3.92 -8.97 -22.09
CA ALA A 44 5.34 -8.99 -21.77
C ALA A 44 6.18 -8.28 -22.85
N PRO A 45 7.38 -7.75 -22.50
CA PRO A 45 8.32 -7.24 -23.49
C PRO A 45 8.78 -8.37 -24.42
N VAL A 46 8.89 -8.06 -25.71
CA VAL A 46 9.33 -9.03 -26.73
C VAL A 46 10.51 -8.46 -27.51
N MET A 47 11.37 -9.35 -27.99
CA MET A 47 12.47 -8.98 -28.89
C MET A 47 12.21 -9.60 -30.27
N THR A 48 12.21 -8.76 -31.30
CA THR A 48 12.04 -9.19 -32.69
C THR A 48 13.02 -8.42 -33.57
N ASN A 49 13.80 -9.15 -34.39
CA ASN A 49 14.79 -8.58 -35.30
C ASN A 49 15.79 -7.61 -34.61
N GLY A 50 16.24 -7.93 -33.39
CA GLY A 50 17.17 -7.15 -32.61
C GLY A 50 16.57 -5.85 -32.01
N LYS A 51 15.25 -5.67 -32.12
CA LYS A 51 14.51 -4.55 -31.51
C LYS A 51 13.63 -5.06 -30.39
N THR A 52 13.57 -4.30 -29.30
CA THR A 52 12.69 -4.57 -28.18
C THR A 52 11.40 -3.79 -28.34
N TYR A 53 10.29 -4.48 -28.12
CA TYR A 53 8.93 -3.92 -28.11
C TYR A 53 8.37 -4.07 -26.71
N VAL A 54 7.76 -3.02 -26.20
CA VAL A 54 7.11 -2.95 -24.87
C VAL A 54 5.68 -2.42 -25.02
N PRO A 55 4.77 -2.78 -24.11
CA PRO A 55 3.46 -2.15 -24.05
C PRO A 55 3.58 -0.64 -23.86
N ILE A 56 2.81 0.14 -24.62
CA ILE A 56 2.83 1.61 -24.54
C ILE A 56 2.48 2.12 -23.14
N GLU A 57 1.62 1.40 -22.44
CA GLU A 57 1.17 1.71 -21.08
C GLU A 57 2.32 1.76 -20.07
N LEU A 58 3.48 1.16 -20.40
CA LEU A 58 4.68 1.22 -19.56
C LEU A 58 5.16 2.66 -19.31
N PHE A 59 4.95 3.54 -20.26
CA PHE A 59 5.40 4.92 -20.14
C PHE A 59 4.55 5.75 -19.16
N VAL A 60 3.33 5.34 -18.84
CA VAL A 60 2.47 6.02 -17.88
C VAL A 60 3.12 6.06 -16.48
N PRO A 61 3.45 4.91 -15.83
CA PRO A 61 4.09 4.93 -14.52
C PRO A 61 5.51 5.50 -14.54
N LEU A 62 6.23 5.44 -15.66
CA LEU A 62 7.56 6.05 -15.78
C LEU A 62 7.52 7.59 -15.82
N THR A 63 6.39 8.17 -16.20
CA THR A 63 6.26 9.62 -16.38
C THR A 63 5.28 10.27 -15.41
N GLY A 64 5.09 9.66 -14.23
CA GLY A 64 4.29 10.23 -13.14
C GLY A 64 2.82 9.87 -13.15
N ASN A 65 2.45 8.72 -13.73
CA ASN A 65 1.08 8.19 -13.80
C ASN A 65 0.06 9.10 -14.55
N ASP A 66 0.54 9.92 -15.47
CA ASP A 66 -0.31 10.75 -16.33
C ASP A 66 -0.49 10.10 -17.71
N SER A 67 -1.63 9.44 -17.93
CA SER A 67 -1.94 8.82 -19.22
C SER A 67 -2.18 9.82 -20.36
N SER A 68 -2.40 11.09 -20.08
CA SER A 68 -2.64 12.13 -21.08
C SER A 68 -1.38 12.49 -21.89
N ILE A 69 -0.20 12.07 -21.42
CA ILE A 69 1.07 12.24 -22.15
C ILE A 69 1.16 11.38 -23.40
N ILE A 70 0.40 10.28 -23.47
CA ILE A 70 0.39 9.35 -24.59
C ILE A 70 -0.73 9.76 -25.54
N LYS A 71 -0.37 10.17 -26.75
CA LYS A 71 -1.31 10.47 -27.83
C LYS A 71 -1.06 9.54 -29.00
N THR A 72 -2.12 8.93 -29.51
CA THR A 72 -2.07 8.10 -30.70
C THR A 72 -2.85 8.79 -31.82
N ASP A 73 -2.21 8.97 -32.99
CA ASP A 73 -2.83 9.49 -34.19
C ASP A 73 -2.52 8.53 -35.35
N GLY A 74 -3.48 7.67 -35.68
CA GLY A 74 -3.31 6.66 -36.70
C GLY A 74 -2.12 5.73 -36.43
N SER A 75 -1.04 5.90 -37.20
CA SER A 75 0.20 5.11 -37.04
C SER A 75 1.28 5.81 -36.21
N ALA A 76 1.03 7.02 -35.76
CA ALA A 76 1.99 7.80 -34.96
C ALA A 76 1.62 7.73 -33.47
N ILE A 77 2.64 7.53 -32.65
CA ILE A 77 2.54 7.60 -31.20
C ILE A 77 3.42 8.75 -30.73
N SER A 78 2.82 9.68 -30.00
CA SER A 78 3.51 10.78 -29.34
C SER A 78 3.51 10.55 -27.84
N ILE A 79 4.69 10.56 -27.23
CA ILE A 79 4.84 10.58 -25.77
C ILE A 79 5.44 11.94 -25.43
N SER A 80 4.66 12.81 -24.80
CA SER A 80 5.11 14.16 -24.44
C SER A 80 5.40 14.21 -22.95
N LYS A 81 6.68 14.30 -22.57
CA LYS A 81 7.06 14.66 -21.21
C LYS A 81 6.63 16.11 -20.96
N LYS A 82 5.90 16.37 -19.88
CA LYS A 82 5.66 17.75 -19.43
C LYS A 82 7.03 18.39 -19.24
N ALA A 83 7.31 19.50 -19.92
CA ALA A 83 8.56 20.22 -19.73
C ALA A 83 8.69 20.56 -18.24
N ASP A 84 9.78 20.14 -17.62
CA ASP A 84 10.10 20.49 -16.23
C ASP A 84 10.10 22.01 -16.11
N THR A 85 9.04 22.57 -15.55
CA THR A 85 9.10 23.91 -15.01
C THR A 85 9.89 23.81 -13.72
N LYS A 86 11.21 24.00 -13.83
CA LYS A 86 12.19 24.21 -12.75
C LYS A 86 12.02 23.33 -11.50
N ASN A 87 13.02 22.50 -11.23
CA ASN A 87 13.50 22.04 -9.93
C ASN A 87 12.57 22.35 -8.72
N GLU A 88 11.37 21.84 -8.74
CA GLU A 88 10.63 21.53 -7.54
C GLU A 88 10.75 20.03 -7.44
N ASP A 89 11.36 19.56 -6.36
CA ASP A 89 11.45 18.17 -5.99
C ASP A 89 10.11 17.49 -6.34
N VAL A 90 10.11 16.60 -7.33
CA VAL A 90 8.95 15.74 -7.57
C VAL A 90 8.98 14.72 -6.43
N GLN A 91 8.64 15.18 -5.26
CA GLN A 91 8.31 14.33 -4.16
C GLN A 91 7.09 13.54 -4.61
N ILE A 92 7.22 12.23 -4.68
CA ILE A 92 6.03 11.36 -4.64
C ILE A 92 5.27 11.84 -3.40
N PRO A 93 4.04 12.36 -3.55
CA PRO A 93 3.31 12.87 -2.39
C PRO A 93 3.34 11.78 -1.32
N ASN A 94 3.84 12.11 -0.14
CA ASN A 94 3.80 11.18 0.97
C ASN A 94 2.32 10.78 1.15
N PRO A 95 1.94 9.52 0.96
CA PRO A 95 0.54 9.12 1.09
C PRO A 95 0.04 9.20 2.54
N LEU A 96 0.93 9.45 3.49
CA LEU A 96 0.63 9.53 4.91
C LEU A 96 0.50 10.99 5.33
N THR A 97 -0.65 11.35 5.86
CA THR A 97 -0.89 12.66 6.50
C THR A 97 -1.22 12.44 7.97
N GLU A 98 -0.46 13.05 8.86
CA GLU A 98 -0.70 12.98 10.30
C GLU A 98 -1.68 14.07 10.74
N HIS A 99 -2.59 13.72 11.65
CA HIS A 99 -3.62 14.59 12.23
C HIS A 99 -3.39 14.75 13.73
N GLU A 100 -3.80 15.90 14.26
CA GLU A 100 -3.70 16.19 15.70
C GLU A 100 -4.70 15.37 16.52
N THR A 101 -5.87 15.07 15.95
CA THR A 101 -6.94 14.38 16.67
C THR A 101 -7.60 13.28 15.82
N LEU A 102 -8.23 12.33 16.52
CA LEU A 102 -9.07 11.30 15.90
C LEU A 102 -10.23 11.91 15.09
N ALA A 103 -10.77 13.05 15.55
CA ALA A 103 -11.87 13.74 14.87
C ALA A 103 -11.42 14.33 13.52
N ASP A 104 -10.22 14.88 13.44
CA ASP A 104 -9.66 15.39 12.18
C ASP A 104 -9.37 14.25 11.21
N LEU A 105 -8.82 13.13 11.71
CA LEU A 105 -8.66 11.91 10.91
C LEU A 105 -10.00 11.44 10.35
N ALA A 106 -11.03 11.28 11.20
CA ALA A 106 -12.37 10.82 10.78
C ALA A 106 -12.99 11.73 9.72
N LYS A 107 -12.83 13.06 9.86
CA LYS A 107 -13.28 14.05 8.89
C LYS A 107 -12.60 13.88 7.53
N THR A 108 -11.29 13.62 7.52
CA THR A 108 -10.51 13.46 6.28
C THR A 108 -10.90 12.18 5.55
N VAL A 109 -10.97 11.04 6.25
CA VAL A 109 -11.34 9.75 5.62
C VAL A 109 -12.83 9.61 5.31
N GLY A 110 -13.69 10.52 5.85
CA GLY A 110 -15.12 10.58 5.56
C GLY A 110 -15.94 9.45 6.19
N PHE A 111 -15.52 8.92 7.34
CA PHE A 111 -16.27 7.97 8.17
C PHE A 111 -15.80 8.00 9.62
N ASP A 112 -16.67 7.55 10.53
CA ASP A 112 -16.36 7.47 11.96
C ASP A 112 -15.35 6.37 12.25
N VAL A 113 -14.41 6.65 13.14
CA VAL A 113 -13.38 5.71 13.60
C VAL A 113 -13.59 5.41 15.07
N THR A 114 -14.13 4.22 15.37
CA THR A 114 -14.19 3.70 16.73
C THR A 114 -12.90 2.95 17.02
N LEU A 115 -12.27 3.24 18.15
CA LEU A 115 -10.99 2.62 18.51
C LEU A 115 -11.18 1.29 19.23
N PRO A 116 -10.24 0.34 19.13
CA PRO A 116 -10.22 -0.88 19.92
C PRO A 116 -10.06 -0.57 21.42
N THR A 117 -10.54 -1.47 22.25
CA THR A 117 -10.39 -1.34 23.72
C THR A 117 -9.07 -1.98 24.16
N LEU A 118 -8.04 -1.16 24.36
CA LEU A 118 -6.73 -1.61 24.77
C LEU A 118 -6.51 -1.50 26.30
N ASP A 119 -5.47 -2.15 26.81
CA ASP A 119 -5.01 -1.93 28.18
C ASP A 119 -4.64 -0.45 28.36
N LYS A 120 -4.84 0.07 29.57
CA LYS A 120 -4.58 1.47 29.91
C LYS A 120 -3.10 1.91 29.75
N ALA A 121 -2.19 0.94 29.66
CA ALA A 121 -0.79 1.19 29.40
C ALA A 121 -0.56 1.73 27.98
N TYR A 122 -1.33 1.23 26.99
CA TYR A 122 -1.26 1.72 25.62
C TYR A 122 -1.85 3.11 25.49
N LYS A 123 -1.10 4.01 24.85
CA LYS A 123 -1.52 5.38 24.53
C LYS A 123 -1.52 5.57 23.02
N GLU A 124 -2.47 6.36 22.52
CA GLU A 124 -2.46 6.80 21.14
C GLU A 124 -1.19 7.62 20.88
N THR A 125 -0.48 7.29 19.82
CA THR A 125 0.76 7.96 19.42
C THR A 125 0.67 8.68 18.09
N ALA A 126 -0.25 8.26 17.21
CA ALA A 126 -0.46 8.91 15.92
C ALA A 126 -1.87 8.63 15.36
N PHE A 127 -2.42 9.62 14.67
CA PHE A 127 -3.63 9.55 13.88
C PHE A 127 -3.27 9.88 12.43
N ILE A 128 -3.23 8.90 11.55
CA ILE A 128 -2.70 9.04 10.19
C ILE A 128 -3.80 8.67 9.19
N ASP A 129 -4.01 9.47 8.16
CA ASP A 129 -4.68 9.00 6.96
C ASP A 129 -3.68 8.47 5.94
N ILE A 130 -4.04 7.41 5.25
CA ILE A 130 -3.30 6.89 4.11
C ILE A 130 -4.10 7.25 2.86
N SER A 131 -3.59 8.18 2.06
CA SER A 131 -4.19 8.66 0.81
C SER A 131 -5.64 9.17 0.96
N GLY A 132 -6.02 9.70 2.12
CA GLY A 132 -7.37 10.20 2.40
C GLY A 132 -8.46 9.13 2.49
N THR A 133 -8.11 7.83 2.46
CA THR A 133 -9.08 6.73 2.35
C THR A 133 -9.00 5.71 3.48
N THR A 134 -7.86 5.59 4.15
CA THR A 134 -7.63 4.64 5.24
C THR A 134 -7.24 5.38 6.51
N ALA A 135 -7.96 5.13 7.58
CA ALA A 135 -7.57 5.56 8.91
C ALA A 135 -6.55 4.57 9.49
N ASP A 136 -5.41 5.07 9.94
CA ASP A 136 -4.33 4.33 10.63
C ASP A 136 -4.13 5.00 12.00
N VAL A 137 -4.46 4.28 13.06
CA VAL A 137 -4.27 4.76 14.44
C VAL A 137 -3.25 3.91 15.13
N ARG A 138 -2.24 4.53 15.72
CA ARG A 138 -1.13 3.86 16.38
C ARG A 138 -1.17 4.05 17.87
N PHE A 139 -0.78 2.99 18.58
CA PHE A 139 -0.71 2.96 20.03
C PHE A 139 0.65 2.41 20.45
N ALA A 140 1.16 2.85 21.59
CA ALA A 140 2.38 2.31 22.19
C ALA A 140 2.27 2.15 23.70
N ASP A 141 2.96 1.12 24.20
CA ASP A 141 3.30 0.90 25.62
C ASP A 141 4.79 0.55 25.67
N GLY A 142 5.62 1.55 25.94
CA GLY A 142 7.08 1.42 25.83
C GLY A 142 7.49 1.13 24.38
N GLU A 143 8.13 -0.03 24.17
CA GLU A 143 8.55 -0.49 22.84
C GLU A 143 7.48 -1.31 22.10
N ASP A 144 6.44 -1.78 22.80
CA ASP A 144 5.35 -2.54 22.21
C ASP A 144 4.41 -1.60 21.44
N THR A 145 4.13 -1.90 20.17
CA THR A 145 3.26 -1.08 19.33
C THR A 145 2.06 -1.87 18.80
N ILE A 146 0.95 -1.15 18.65
CA ILE A 146 -0.28 -1.65 18.02
C ILE A 146 -0.67 -0.66 16.93
N THR A 147 -1.05 -1.19 15.76
CA THR A 147 -1.63 -0.41 14.67
C THR A 147 -3.04 -0.91 14.39
N PHE A 148 -4.00 0.00 14.39
CA PHE A 148 -5.38 -0.26 14.00
C PHE A 148 -5.72 0.53 12.74
N ARG A 149 -6.28 -0.16 11.74
CA ARG A 149 -6.71 0.47 10.49
C ARG A 149 -8.17 0.18 10.18
N LYS A 150 -8.81 1.15 9.52
CA LYS A 150 -10.16 1.05 8.97
C LYS A 150 -10.21 1.73 7.62
N ALA A 151 -10.81 1.08 6.63
CA ALA A 151 -11.07 1.66 5.30
C ALA A 151 -12.40 1.16 4.73
N LYS A 152 -12.98 1.89 3.77
CA LYS A 152 -14.12 1.40 2.97
C LYS A 152 -13.65 0.33 1.98
N GLY A 153 -14.50 -0.67 1.73
CA GLY A 153 -14.22 -1.73 0.74
C GLY A 153 -13.77 -3.04 1.37
N SER A 154 -13.14 -3.88 0.55
CA SER A 154 -12.79 -5.26 0.90
C SER A 154 -11.31 -5.60 0.72
N ASP A 155 -10.47 -4.65 0.38
CA ASP A 155 -9.03 -4.86 0.17
C ASP A 155 -8.30 -5.10 1.50
N ASP A 156 -7.20 -5.85 1.46
CA ASP A 156 -6.33 -6.01 2.63
C ASP A 156 -5.58 -4.70 2.91
N ILE A 157 -5.89 -4.11 4.04
CA ILE A 157 -5.29 -2.85 4.51
C ILE A 157 -4.26 -3.05 5.63
N SER A 158 -3.91 -4.29 5.95
CA SER A 158 -2.98 -4.58 7.06
C SER A 158 -1.58 -4.02 6.81
N GLY A 159 -1.16 -3.95 5.54
CA GLY A 159 0.22 -3.63 5.18
C GLY A 159 1.23 -4.67 5.66
N ASP A 160 0.74 -5.86 6.03
CA ASP A 160 1.54 -6.92 6.61
C ASP A 160 1.96 -7.94 5.54
N ASN A 161 3.21 -7.88 5.13
CA ASN A 161 3.83 -8.77 4.15
C ASN A 161 4.67 -9.89 4.80
N LYS A 162 4.57 -10.08 6.13
CA LYS A 162 5.32 -11.10 6.85
C LYS A 162 4.73 -12.50 6.59
N THR A 163 5.59 -13.50 6.63
CA THR A 163 5.16 -14.91 6.61
C THR A 163 5.01 -15.40 8.05
N TYR A 164 3.86 -16.01 8.35
CA TYR A 164 3.54 -16.54 9.67
C TYR A 164 3.39 -18.06 9.65
N LYS A 165 3.71 -18.69 10.78
CA LYS A 165 3.53 -20.14 10.97
C LYS A 165 2.05 -20.52 11.08
N GLU A 166 1.25 -19.63 11.66
CA GLU A 166 -0.17 -19.84 11.90
C GLU A 166 -1.00 -18.82 11.12
N ASN A 167 -2.03 -19.34 10.46
CA ASN A 167 -3.06 -18.56 9.78
C ASN A 167 -4.38 -19.30 9.99
N LYS A 168 -5.31 -18.69 10.71
CA LYS A 168 -6.61 -19.30 11.03
C LYS A 168 -7.71 -18.25 11.07
N THR A 169 -8.95 -18.70 11.04
CA THR A 169 -10.13 -17.86 11.26
C THR A 169 -10.72 -18.15 12.63
N ILE A 170 -11.05 -17.09 13.35
CA ILE A 170 -11.81 -17.14 14.61
C ILE A 170 -13.13 -16.40 14.44
N ALA A 171 -14.14 -16.77 15.22
CA ALA A 171 -15.39 -16.02 15.29
C ALA A 171 -15.35 -15.05 16.47
N VAL A 172 -15.68 -13.78 16.21
CA VAL A 172 -15.91 -12.77 17.25
C VAL A 172 -17.32 -12.23 17.05
N LYS A 173 -18.23 -12.55 17.97
CA LYS A 173 -19.67 -12.39 17.77
C LYS A 173 -20.11 -13.06 16.45
N ASP A 174 -20.69 -12.33 15.52
CA ASP A 174 -21.18 -12.79 14.21
C ASP A 174 -20.18 -12.57 13.05
N VAL A 175 -18.96 -12.12 13.36
CA VAL A 175 -17.95 -11.76 12.37
C VAL A 175 -16.81 -12.78 12.35
N SER A 176 -16.40 -13.18 11.12
CA SER A 176 -15.22 -14.00 10.89
C SER A 176 -13.98 -13.10 10.85
N VAL A 177 -13.02 -13.35 11.73
CA VAL A 177 -11.76 -12.64 11.85
C VAL A 177 -10.62 -13.55 11.41
N SER A 178 -9.89 -13.19 10.35
CA SER A 178 -8.67 -13.87 9.94
C SER A 178 -7.52 -13.44 10.83
N VAL A 179 -6.83 -14.38 11.44
CA VAL A 179 -5.70 -14.08 12.33
C VAL A 179 -4.45 -14.81 11.91
N LYS A 180 -3.30 -14.13 12.02
CA LYS A 180 -1.97 -14.64 11.66
C LYS A 180 -0.98 -14.36 12.79
N GLY A 181 -0.01 -15.25 12.98
CA GLY A 181 1.07 -15.00 13.95
C GLY A 181 2.06 -16.13 14.11
N ASN A 182 3.02 -15.88 15.00
CA ASN A 182 4.02 -16.84 15.43
C ASN A 182 3.92 -16.94 16.96
N ASP A 183 3.58 -18.14 17.49
CA ASP A 183 3.40 -18.38 18.93
C ASP A 183 2.35 -17.44 19.58
N GLY A 184 1.33 -17.05 18.81
CA GLY A 184 0.25 -16.14 19.19
C GLY A 184 -0.23 -15.33 17.97
N ILE A 185 -1.05 -14.30 18.18
CA ILE A 185 -1.64 -13.49 17.11
C ILE A 185 -0.88 -12.17 17.00
N ASN A 186 -0.34 -11.90 15.81
CA ASN A 186 0.30 -10.63 15.47
C ASN A 186 -0.59 -9.75 14.59
N THR A 187 -1.40 -10.35 13.71
CA THR A 187 -2.28 -9.61 12.81
C THR A 187 -3.67 -10.23 12.78
N ALA A 188 -4.69 -9.38 12.81
CA ALA A 188 -6.09 -9.75 12.62
C ALA A 188 -6.72 -8.84 11.56
N THR A 189 -7.51 -9.43 10.65
CA THR A 189 -8.24 -8.69 9.61
C THR A 189 -9.67 -9.20 9.52
N TRP A 190 -10.62 -8.29 9.29
CA TRP A 190 -12.03 -8.63 9.11
C TRP A 190 -12.78 -7.59 8.30
N GLN A 191 -13.96 -7.96 7.87
CA GLN A 191 -14.88 -7.07 7.18
C GLN A 191 -16.18 -6.96 7.93
N LYS A 192 -16.75 -5.75 8.02
CA LYS A 192 -18.06 -5.50 8.60
C LYS A 192 -18.66 -4.21 8.02
N ASP A 193 -19.96 -4.25 7.69
CA ASP A 193 -20.75 -3.10 7.26
C ASP A 193 -20.12 -2.28 6.11
N GLY A 194 -19.47 -2.97 5.14
CA GLY A 194 -18.81 -2.34 3.99
C GLY A 194 -17.44 -1.74 4.29
N PHE A 195 -16.87 -2.02 5.45
CA PHE A 195 -15.52 -1.64 5.85
C PHE A 195 -14.63 -2.85 6.03
N THR A 196 -13.36 -2.66 5.74
CA THR A 196 -12.27 -3.56 6.13
C THR A 196 -11.54 -2.98 7.33
N TYR A 197 -11.15 -3.86 8.22
CA TYR A 197 -10.40 -3.55 9.42
C TYR A 197 -9.12 -4.37 9.50
N SER A 198 -8.09 -3.79 10.09
CA SER A 198 -6.85 -4.48 10.44
C SER A 198 -6.40 -4.07 11.83
N PHE A 199 -5.95 -5.04 12.59
CA PHE A 199 -5.32 -4.87 13.89
C PHE A 199 -3.99 -5.62 13.87
N SER A 200 -2.87 -4.92 14.09
CA SER A 200 -1.53 -5.50 14.10
C SER A 200 -0.82 -5.15 15.39
N SER A 201 -0.09 -6.11 15.97
CA SER A 201 0.69 -5.93 17.19
C SER A 201 2.09 -6.52 16.99
N ASP A 202 3.12 -5.78 17.38
CA ASP A 202 4.50 -6.28 17.34
C ASP A 202 4.70 -7.42 18.33
N LYS A 203 4.05 -7.35 19.48
CA LYS A 203 4.02 -8.44 20.46
C LYS A 203 2.85 -9.39 20.17
N ALA A 204 3.14 -10.67 20.07
CA ALA A 204 2.10 -11.67 19.88
C ALA A 204 1.10 -11.68 21.03
N MET A 205 -0.19 -11.65 20.70
CA MET A 205 -1.30 -11.64 21.65
C MET A 205 -1.96 -13.02 21.78
N THR A 206 -2.58 -13.29 22.92
CA THR A 206 -3.49 -14.42 23.03
C THR A 206 -4.80 -14.12 22.30
N GLN A 207 -5.54 -15.16 21.94
CA GLN A 207 -6.85 -14.99 21.28
C GLN A 207 -7.82 -14.20 22.17
N ASP A 208 -7.85 -14.48 23.49
CA ASP A 208 -8.73 -13.79 24.42
C ASP A 208 -8.38 -12.29 24.54
N ALA A 209 -7.09 -11.94 24.53
CA ALA A 209 -6.66 -10.56 24.55
C ALA A 209 -7.06 -9.81 23.27
N LEU A 210 -6.91 -10.44 22.08
CA LEU A 210 -7.38 -9.88 20.83
C LEU A 210 -8.90 -9.68 20.85
N VAL A 211 -9.67 -10.71 21.19
CA VAL A 211 -11.14 -10.64 21.24
C VAL A 211 -11.59 -9.48 22.13
N LYS A 212 -11.04 -9.37 23.34
CA LYS A 212 -11.34 -8.28 24.27
C LYS A 212 -11.00 -6.91 23.67
N ALA A 213 -9.91 -6.82 22.88
CA ALA A 213 -9.51 -5.56 22.26
C ALA A 213 -10.48 -5.10 21.17
N ILE A 214 -11.02 -6.03 20.38
CA ILE A 214 -11.80 -5.68 19.17
C ILE A 214 -13.32 -5.88 19.32
N GLU A 215 -13.81 -6.54 20.38
CA GLU A 215 -15.25 -6.87 20.54
C GLU A 215 -16.18 -5.64 20.58
N ASN A 216 -15.68 -4.47 20.94
CA ASN A 216 -16.45 -3.22 20.94
C ASN A 216 -16.64 -2.64 19.51
N LEU A 217 -15.97 -3.21 18.52
CA LEU A 217 -16.05 -2.78 17.11
C LEU A 217 -17.16 -3.52 16.33
N PHE A 218 -17.90 -4.44 17.01
CA PHE A 218 -18.93 -5.30 16.42
C PHE A 218 -20.33 -5.01 16.91
#